data_abcef508755c671cce92375200a6aada
#
_entry.id   abcef508755c671cce92375200a6aada
#
_cell.length_a   1.000
_cell.length_b   1.000
_cell.length_c   1.000
_cell.angle_alpha   90.00
_cell.angle_beta   90.00
_cell.angle_gamma   90.00
#
_symmetry.space_group_name_H-M   'P 1'
#
loop_
_entity.id
_entity.type
_entity.pdbx_description
1 polymer ?
#
loop_
_entity_poly.entity_id
_entity_poly.type
_entity_poly.pdbx_seq_one_letter_code
_entity_poly.pdbx_strand_id
1 'polypeptide(L)'
;MKRRKLIVGNWKMNGQRASNAELLAALKASGPWVAEVAVCAPFPYLADVALSLQGEAIAWGAQDCSAHESGAFTGEVAAAMISEFGCRYVIVGHSERRALHAESDQLVADKAKVALAHRLTPIVCVGDRKSVV
;
A
#
# COMPACT_ATOMS: atom_id res chain seq x y z
N MET A 1 -19.59 -5.29 -16.51
CA MET A 1 -18.32 -5.80 -15.98
C MET A 1 -18.44 -6.03 -14.48
N LYS A 2 -18.20 -7.23 -14.02
CA LYS A 2 -18.25 -7.51 -12.58
C LYS A 2 -17.02 -6.88 -11.89
N ARG A 3 -17.25 -6.17 -10.80
CA ARG A 3 -16.17 -5.71 -9.94
C ARG A 3 -15.59 -6.91 -9.20
N ARG A 4 -14.27 -7.00 -9.19
CA ARG A 4 -13.59 -8.00 -8.37
C ARG A 4 -13.49 -7.49 -6.94
N LYS A 5 -13.71 -8.37 -5.99
CA LYS A 5 -13.53 -8.03 -4.58
C LYS A 5 -12.04 -8.01 -4.27
N LEU A 6 -11.62 -6.98 -3.56
CA LEU A 6 -10.26 -6.83 -3.09
C LEU A 6 -10.29 -6.69 -1.57
N ILE A 7 -9.55 -7.54 -0.90
CA ILE A 7 -9.36 -7.47 0.55
C ILE A 7 -7.92 -7.06 0.80
N VAL A 8 -7.74 -5.92 1.48
CA VAL A 8 -6.41 -5.37 1.74
C VAL A 8 -6.16 -5.30 3.24
N GLY A 9 -5.06 -5.91 3.67
CA GLY A 9 -4.58 -5.77 5.03
C GLY A 9 -3.61 -4.60 5.12
N ASN A 10 -4.03 -3.52 5.74
CA ASN A 10 -3.15 -2.39 6.03
C ASN A 10 -2.45 -2.62 7.37
N TRP A 11 -1.13 -2.83 7.32
CA TRP A 11 -0.36 -3.08 8.55
C TRP A 11 -0.19 -1.84 9.41
N LYS A 12 -0.44 -0.67 8.84
CA LYS A 12 -0.19 0.61 9.52
C LYS A 12 1.27 0.68 9.98
N MET A 13 1.56 1.31 11.12
CA MET A 13 2.93 1.40 11.62
C MET A 13 3.17 0.25 12.60
N ASN A 14 3.11 -0.97 12.10
CA ASN A 14 3.30 -2.19 12.91
C ASN A 14 4.20 -3.16 12.18
N GLY A 15 4.88 -3.99 12.96
CA GLY A 15 5.62 -5.12 12.44
C GLY A 15 7.03 -5.22 12.97
N GLN A 16 7.57 -6.39 12.82
CA GLN A 16 8.98 -6.74 13.03
C GLN A 16 9.29 -7.84 12.02
N ARG A 17 10.52 -7.95 11.59
CA ARG A 17 10.85 -8.92 10.54
C ARG A 17 10.43 -10.34 10.89
N ALA A 18 10.66 -10.77 12.14
CA ALA A 18 10.29 -12.12 12.58
C ALA A 18 8.78 -12.34 12.62
N SER A 19 8.03 -11.42 13.23
CA SER A 19 6.56 -11.55 13.30
C SER A 19 5.91 -11.37 11.92
N ASN A 20 6.48 -10.56 11.06
CA ASN A 20 6.01 -10.42 9.68
C ASN A 20 6.15 -11.73 8.92
N ALA A 21 7.26 -12.43 9.09
CA ALA A 21 7.49 -13.72 8.44
C ALA A 21 6.45 -14.75 8.86
N GLU A 22 6.11 -14.79 10.16
CA GLU A 22 5.07 -15.67 10.68
C GLU A 22 3.70 -15.33 10.12
N LEU A 23 3.35 -14.05 10.06
CA LEU A 23 2.09 -13.58 9.51
C LEU A 23 1.97 -13.95 8.04
N LEU A 24 3.01 -13.71 7.26
CA LEU A 24 3.02 -14.02 5.83
C LEU A 24 2.91 -15.52 5.57
N ALA A 25 3.57 -16.34 6.38
CA ALA A 25 3.45 -17.80 6.30
C ALA A 25 2.01 -18.24 6.57
N ALA A 26 1.37 -17.67 7.58
CA ALA A 26 -0.02 -17.98 7.91
C ALA A 26 -0.98 -17.56 6.80
N LEU A 27 -0.75 -16.39 6.20
CA LEU A 27 -1.55 -15.93 5.07
C LEU A 27 -1.42 -16.85 3.87
N LYS A 28 -0.21 -17.27 3.52
CA LYS A 28 0.02 -18.19 2.40
C LYS A 28 -0.69 -19.52 2.61
N ALA A 29 -0.78 -19.99 3.85
CA ALA A 29 -1.42 -21.25 4.19
C ALA A 29 -2.95 -21.14 4.25
N SER A 30 -3.51 -19.94 4.33
CA SER A 30 -4.95 -19.72 4.52
C SER A 30 -5.77 -19.77 3.23
N GLY A 31 -5.11 -19.60 2.08
CA GLY A 31 -5.80 -19.63 0.79
C GLY A 31 -6.21 -21.03 0.35
N PRO A 32 -6.83 -21.14 -0.82
CA PRO A 32 -7.13 -20.06 -1.76
C PRO A 32 -8.36 -19.23 -1.37
N TRP A 33 -8.44 -18.01 -1.91
CA TRP A 33 -9.57 -17.10 -1.66
C TRP A 33 -10.29 -16.79 -2.97
N VAL A 34 -11.59 -16.49 -2.87
CA VAL A 34 -12.38 -16.03 -4.02
C VAL A 34 -12.03 -14.58 -4.38
N ALA A 35 -11.77 -13.75 -3.36
CA ALA A 35 -11.39 -12.36 -3.55
C ALA A 35 -9.89 -12.25 -3.87
N GLU A 36 -9.49 -11.14 -4.49
CA GLU A 36 -8.09 -10.75 -4.51
C GLU A 36 -7.67 -10.32 -3.11
N VAL A 37 -6.46 -10.69 -2.72
CA VAL A 37 -5.93 -10.38 -1.39
C VAL A 37 -4.60 -9.64 -1.56
N ALA A 38 -4.42 -8.58 -0.80
CA ALA A 38 -3.18 -7.82 -0.78
C ALA A 38 -2.84 -7.41 0.64
N VAL A 39 -1.56 -7.18 0.89
CA VAL A 39 -1.08 -6.57 2.13
C VAL A 39 -0.33 -5.30 1.79
N CYS A 40 -0.51 -4.27 2.59
CA CYS A 40 0.22 -3.01 2.47
C CYS A 40 1.06 -2.82 3.73
N ALA A 41 2.38 -2.86 3.55
CA ALA A 41 3.35 -2.88 4.63
C ALA A 41 4.15 -1.58 4.69
N PRO A 42 4.72 -1.24 5.86
CA PRO A 42 5.68 -0.15 5.96
C PRO A 42 6.86 -0.34 4.99
N PHE A 43 7.39 0.77 4.48
CA PHE A 43 8.47 0.74 3.50
C PHE A 43 9.65 -0.18 3.86
N PRO A 44 10.15 -0.19 5.12
CA PRO A 44 11.30 -1.03 5.45
C PRO A 44 11.09 -2.53 5.25
N TYR A 45 9.84 -2.97 5.15
CA TYR A 45 9.51 -4.38 5.04
C TYR A 45 9.14 -4.82 3.63
N LEU A 46 9.09 -3.89 2.66
CA LEU A 46 8.64 -4.22 1.31
C LEU A 46 9.53 -5.25 0.61
N ALA A 47 10.83 -5.19 0.80
CA ALA A 47 11.74 -6.17 0.21
C ALA A 47 11.47 -7.58 0.76
N ASP A 48 11.31 -7.71 2.08
CA ASP A 48 11.00 -8.98 2.71
C ASP A 48 9.64 -9.52 2.26
N VAL A 49 8.64 -8.64 2.18
CA VAL A 49 7.28 -9.01 1.75
C VAL A 49 7.30 -9.50 0.31
N ALA A 50 7.96 -8.76 -0.58
CA ALA A 50 8.08 -9.12 -1.98
C ALA A 50 8.73 -10.50 -2.15
N LEU A 51 9.80 -10.74 -1.42
CA LEU A 51 10.50 -12.01 -1.48
C LEU A 51 9.64 -13.17 -0.97
N SER A 52 8.90 -12.93 0.12
CA SER A 52 8.03 -13.95 0.72
C SER A 52 6.83 -14.29 -0.15
N LEU A 53 6.24 -13.30 -0.80
CA LEU A 53 4.98 -13.47 -1.55
C LEU A 53 5.19 -13.72 -3.04
N GLN A 54 6.42 -13.71 -3.52
CA GLN A 54 6.72 -13.96 -4.92
C GLN A 54 6.18 -15.34 -5.34
N GLY A 55 5.40 -15.34 -6.42
CA GLY A 55 4.78 -16.58 -6.93
C GLY A 55 3.48 -16.97 -6.23
N GLU A 56 3.08 -16.24 -5.19
CA GLU A 56 1.84 -16.51 -4.47
C GLU A 56 0.69 -15.68 -5.03
N ALA A 57 -0.54 -16.06 -4.66
CA ALA A 57 -1.75 -15.36 -5.10
C ALA A 57 -2.08 -14.14 -4.22
N ILE A 58 -1.12 -13.64 -3.47
CA ILE A 58 -1.26 -12.47 -2.61
C ILE A 58 -0.42 -11.35 -3.19
N ALA A 59 -1.04 -10.22 -3.50
CA ALA A 59 -0.34 -9.02 -3.93
C ALA A 59 0.16 -8.23 -2.71
N TRP A 60 1.05 -7.29 -2.96
CA TRP A 60 1.53 -6.40 -1.90
C TRP A 60 1.61 -4.98 -2.40
N GLY A 61 1.65 -4.06 -1.47
CA GLY A 61 1.67 -2.65 -1.74
C GLY A 61 2.28 -1.83 -0.62
N ALA A 62 2.36 -0.54 -0.88
CA ALA A 62 2.86 0.44 0.06
C ALA A 62 1.72 1.22 0.71
N GLN A 63 2.04 1.93 1.77
CA GLN A 63 1.06 2.66 2.59
C GLN A 63 0.97 4.13 2.23
N ASP A 64 1.83 4.62 1.36
CA ASP A 64 1.91 6.00 0.91
C ASP A 64 2.90 6.09 -0.24
N CYS A 65 2.90 7.21 -0.95
CA CYS A 65 3.95 7.57 -1.90
C CYS A 65 4.06 9.09 -2.00
N SER A 66 5.22 9.56 -2.47
CA SER A 66 5.40 10.97 -2.77
C SER A 66 4.57 11.38 -3.99
N ALA A 67 4.15 12.63 -4.03
CA ALA A 67 3.57 13.23 -5.24
C ALA A 67 4.65 13.64 -6.26
N HIS A 68 5.91 13.54 -5.89
CA HIS A 68 7.04 13.95 -6.72
C HIS A 68 7.72 12.71 -7.32
N GLU A 69 8.29 12.92 -8.51
CA GLU A 69 8.99 11.83 -9.21
C GLU A 69 10.35 11.53 -8.58
N SER A 70 11.07 12.56 -8.18
CA SER A 70 12.39 12.47 -7.55
C SER A 70 12.80 13.84 -7.05
N GLY A 71 13.91 13.92 -6.34
CA GLY A 71 14.51 15.21 -6.02
C GLY A 71 14.75 15.41 -4.54
N ALA A 72 14.76 16.67 -4.14
CA ALA A 72 15.13 17.09 -2.78
C ALA A 72 13.93 16.99 -1.82
N PHE A 73 13.48 15.78 -1.59
CA PHE A 73 12.35 15.47 -0.71
C PHE A 73 12.78 14.40 0.30
N THR A 74 13.73 14.77 1.13
CA THR A 74 14.34 13.83 2.08
C THR A 74 13.29 13.10 2.92
N GLY A 75 13.36 11.78 2.92
CA GLY A 75 12.44 10.91 3.67
C GLY A 75 11.22 10.46 2.88
N GLU A 76 10.93 11.05 1.72
CA GLU A 76 9.83 10.60 0.89
C GLU A 76 10.24 9.44 0.00
N VAL A 77 9.26 8.63 -0.39
CA VAL A 77 9.48 7.47 -1.25
C VAL A 77 8.66 7.64 -2.52
N ALA A 78 9.34 7.66 -3.66
CA ALA A 78 8.70 7.87 -4.95
C ALA A 78 7.93 6.63 -5.40
N ALA A 79 6.89 6.83 -6.19
CA ALA A 79 6.11 5.74 -6.77
C ALA A 79 6.97 4.79 -7.60
N ALA A 80 7.95 5.32 -8.34
CA ALA A 80 8.88 4.51 -9.11
C ALA A 80 9.68 3.54 -8.23
N MET A 81 10.10 3.99 -7.04
CA MET A 81 10.83 3.15 -6.09
C MET A 81 9.94 2.02 -5.58
N ILE A 82 8.69 2.34 -5.26
CA ILE A 82 7.71 1.35 -4.80
C ILE A 82 7.46 0.31 -5.88
N SER A 83 7.31 0.74 -7.12
CA SER A 83 7.09 -0.15 -8.26
C SER A 83 8.24 -1.14 -8.46
N GLU A 84 9.49 -0.74 -8.17
CA GLU A 84 10.66 -1.62 -8.27
C GLU A 84 10.55 -2.85 -7.35
N PHE A 85 9.83 -2.75 -6.26
CA PHE A 85 9.64 -3.86 -5.32
C PHE A 85 8.45 -4.76 -5.71
N GLY A 86 7.91 -4.59 -6.91
CA GLY A 86 6.81 -5.43 -7.39
C GLY A 86 5.47 -5.11 -6.77
N CYS A 87 5.36 -3.97 -6.09
CA CYS A 87 4.08 -3.54 -5.51
C CYS A 87 3.03 -3.37 -6.60
N ARG A 88 1.82 -3.83 -6.33
CA ARG A 88 0.65 -3.61 -7.20
C ARG A 88 -0.17 -2.43 -6.73
N TYR A 89 -0.23 -2.20 -5.43
CA TYR A 89 -1.10 -1.22 -4.80
C TYR A 89 -0.30 -0.20 -4.01
N VAL A 90 -0.88 0.97 -3.83
CA VAL A 90 -0.40 1.97 -2.88
C VAL A 90 -1.60 2.67 -2.26
N ILE A 91 -1.62 2.74 -0.94
CA ILE A 91 -2.64 3.49 -0.22
C ILE A 91 -2.29 4.97 -0.32
N VAL A 92 -3.24 5.81 -0.70
CA VAL A 92 -3.07 7.26 -0.71
C VAL A 92 -4.23 7.92 0.03
N GLY A 93 -3.93 8.98 0.75
CA GLY A 93 -4.94 9.74 1.47
C GLY A 93 -5.62 9.02 2.62
N HIS A 94 -4.93 8.08 3.26
CA HIS A 94 -5.48 7.41 4.44
C HIS A 94 -5.88 8.46 5.47
N SER A 95 -6.96 8.20 6.21
CA SER A 95 -7.50 9.15 7.19
C SER A 95 -6.45 9.60 8.21
N GLU A 96 -5.56 8.71 8.61
CA GLU A 96 -4.46 9.04 9.52
C GLU A 96 -3.52 10.07 8.90
N ARG A 97 -3.22 9.96 7.61
CA ARG A 97 -2.36 10.92 6.94
C ARG A 97 -3.05 12.26 6.73
N ARG A 98 -4.33 12.26 6.43
CA ARG A 98 -5.11 13.49 6.31
C ARG A 98 -5.15 14.24 7.64
N ALA A 99 -5.34 13.51 8.73
CA ALA A 99 -5.43 14.09 10.08
C ALA A 99 -4.06 14.49 10.64
N LEU A 100 -3.05 13.62 10.52
CA LEU A 100 -1.75 13.84 11.18
C LEU A 100 -0.75 14.62 10.32
N HIS A 101 -0.91 14.59 9.00
CA HIS A 101 0.01 15.23 8.06
C HIS A 101 -0.67 16.27 7.17
N ALA A 102 -1.91 16.61 7.49
CA ALA A 102 -2.68 17.65 6.78
C ALA A 102 -2.74 17.42 5.25
N GLU A 103 -2.87 16.17 4.82
CA GLU A 103 -2.98 15.87 3.39
C GLU A 103 -4.33 16.35 2.85
N SER A 104 -4.27 17.23 1.85
CA SER A 104 -5.44 17.75 1.17
C SER A 104 -5.94 16.79 0.09
N ASP A 105 -7.17 16.98 -0.36
CA ASP A 105 -7.70 16.22 -1.49
C ASP A 105 -6.84 16.39 -2.74
N GLN A 106 -6.32 17.59 -2.98
CA GLN A 106 -5.46 17.84 -4.14
C GLN A 106 -4.16 17.06 -4.04
N LEU A 107 -3.53 17.04 -2.87
CA LEU A 107 -2.30 16.27 -2.66
C LEU A 107 -2.56 14.78 -2.89
N VAL A 108 -3.66 14.27 -2.38
CA VAL A 108 -4.03 12.86 -2.56
C VAL A 108 -4.27 12.54 -4.03
N ALA A 109 -4.93 13.45 -4.76
CA ALA A 109 -5.13 13.30 -6.21
C ALA A 109 -3.80 13.28 -6.96
N ASP A 110 -2.86 14.13 -6.58
CA ASP A 110 -1.52 14.18 -7.18
C ASP A 110 -0.76 12.88 -6.93
N LYS A 111 -0.84 12.35 -5.72
CA LYS A 111 -0.22 11.05 -5.38
C LYS A 111 -0.83 9.91 -6.20
N ALA A 112 -2.15 9.88 -6.33
CA ALA A 112 -2.84 8.86 -7.12
C ALA A 112 -2.41 8.91 -8.59
N LYS A 113 -2.24 10.11 -9.14
CA LYS A 113 -1.84 10.32 -10.52
C LYS A 113 -0.42 9.80 -10.77
N VAL A 114 0.50 10.10 -9.89
CA VAL A 114 1.89 9.61 -9.98
C VAL A 114 1.93 8.09 -9.84
N ALA A 115 1.15 7.53 -8.93
CA ALA A 115 1.05 6.08 -8.75
C ALA A 115 0.62 5.40 -10.06
N LEU A 116 -0.43 5.92 -10.70
CA LEU A 116 -0.91 5.37 -11.97
C LEU A 116 0.16 5.44 -13.07
N ALA A 117 0.94 6.51 -13.10
CA ALA A 117 2.02 6.68 -14.09
C ALA A 117 3.10 5.60 -13.92
N HIS A 118 3.25 5.03 -12.74
CA HIS A 118 4.23 4.00 -12.43
C HIS A 118 3.61 2.61 -12.25
N ARG A 119 2.43 2.39 -12.85
CA ARG A 119 1.73 1.09 -12.88
C ARG A 119 1.30 0.58 -11.50
N LEU A 120 1.18 1.48 -10.54
CA LEU A 120 0.58 1.15 -9.25
C LEU A 120 -0.91 1.45 -9.32
N THR A 121 -1.70 0.61 -8.67
CA THR A 121 -3.12 0.90 -8.49
C THR A 121 -3.29 1.64 -7.18
N PRO A 122 -3.64 2.92 -7.19
CA PRO A 122 -3.84 3.66 -5.94
C PRO A 122 -5.14 3.22 -5.27
N ILE A 123 -5.06 3.00 -3.96
CA ILE A 123 -6.23 2.81 -3.12
C ILE A 123 -6.49 4.17 -2.48
N VAL A 124 -7.40 4.92 -3.07
CA VAL A 124 -7.73 6.28 -2.61
C VAL A 124 -8.69 6.18 -1.44
N CYS A 125 -8.24 6.58 -0.26
CA CYS A 125 -9.06 6.56 0.93
C CYS A 125 -9.87 7.84 1.01
N VAL A 126 -11.18 7.69 1.14
CA VAL A 126 -12.10 8.83 1.23
C VAL A 126 -12.74 8.95 2.60
N GLY A 127 -12.38 8.01 3.50
CA GLY A 127 -12.98 7.93 4.81
C GLY A 127 -14.43 7.45 4.77
N ASP A 128 -14.99 7.29 5.93
CA ASP A 128 -16.42 7.04 6.09
C ASP A 128 -16.99 8.05 7.08
N ARG A 129 -18.27 7.92 7.40
CA ARG A 129 -18.92 8.87 8.33
C ARG A 129 -18.27 8.88 9.72
N LYS A 130 -17.66 7.80 10.15
CA LYS A 130 -17.02 7.70 11.46
C LYS A 130 -15.67 8.37 11.49
N SER A 131 -14.97 8.43 10.36
CA SER A 131 -13.65 9.04 10.28
C SER A 131 -13.67 10.54 10.06
N VAL A 132 -14.83 11.15 9.91
CA VAL A 132 -15.00 12.59 9.70
C VAL A 132 -15.15 13.34 11.03
N VAL A 133 -15.26 12.64 12.12
CA VAL A 133 -15.51 13.23 13.45
C VAL A 133 -14.19 13.62 14.11
#